data_b107a75ec28e657e9baf490a4b56c091
#
_entry.id   b107a75ec28e657e9baf490a4b56c091
#
_cell.length_a   1.000
_cell.length_b   1.000
_cell.length_c   1.000
_cell.angle_alpha   90.00
_cell.angle_beta   90.00
_cell.angle_gamma   90.00
#
_symmetry.space_group_name_H-M   'P 1'
#
loop_
_entity.id
_entity.type
_entity.pdbx_description
1 polymer ?
#
loop_
_entity_poly.entity_id
_entity_poly.type
_entity_poly.pdbx_seq_one_letter_code
_entity_poly.pdbx_strand_id
1 'polypeptide(L)'
;MPERGRSDAGRRHFLATAMGMAALSGGAARLLAGPPTGAAPKNAYSLICMGHHAVLEVYLNGAPTILHASPEDLVFSFPATELLRDGANRLDVVYEPLDVEKRSYTPTPEVAVQVQLSQGGVGEATLLNARYGMEEERLVRQPRTVFSGRPVQPDLGNISRPRPEAERTFTIWFGDGKPSREFTRIVPVGFRLDDPPLGDVAWAGTEPPEDDEDTRDALWQAMARLHGAVERRDRDAFVEIARPYLARMARIWGKPDAGAAADTILAKAPWASERAAGMVPLLDRQEARSATLAFGSDRRLVEFSDRRVAATDAGGEVLSALPLYFARRPGEPFLACYSRDMNIGL
;
A
#
# COMPACT_ATOMS: atom_id res chain seq x y z
N MET A 1 40.12 -18.52 39.18
CA MET A 1 39.91 -17.65 38.02
C MET A 1 38.46 -17.81 37.58
N PRO A 2 37.60 -16.82 37.76
CA PRO A 2 36.19 -16.94 37.38
C PRO A 2 35.95 -16.39 35.96
N GLU A 3 35.20 -17.17 35.17
CA GLU A 3 34.72 -16.83 33.86
C GLU A 3 33.71 -15.68 33.93
N ARG A 4 33.88 -14.70 33.05
CA ARG A 4 32.99 -13.55 32.90
C ARG A 4 31.78 -13.93 32.04
N GLY A 5 30.61 -13.94 32.64
CA GLY A 5 29.35 -14.01 31.94
C GLY A 5 29.16 -12.80 31.02
N ARG A 6 28.89 -13.07 29.73
CA ARG A 6 28.40 -12.07 28.77
C ARG A 6 26.92 -11.89 28.97
N SER A 7 26.53 -10.66 29.20
CA SER A 7 25.15 -10.26 29.43
C SER A 7 24.26 -10.42 28.18
N ASP A 8 23.22 -11.18 28.38
CA ASP A 8 22.16 -11.53 27.40
C ASP A 8 21.04 -10.45 27.36
N ALA A 9 21.45 -9.17 27.43
CA ALA A 9 20.51 -8.05 27.48
C ALA A 9 20.04 -7.53 26.11
N GLY A 10 20.65 -8.02 25.01
CA GLY A 10 20.35 -7.51 23.66
C GLY A 10 19.19 -8.19 22.90
N ARG A 11 18.67 -9.32 23.41
CA ARG A 11 17.67 -10.12 22.69
C ARG A 11 16.20 -9.90 23.08
N ARG A 12 15.94 -9.10 24.09
CA ARG A 12 14.56 -8.93 24.62
C ARG A 12 13.79 -7.75 24.08
N HIS A 13 14.40 -6.85 23.31
CA HIS A 13 13.69 -5.69 22.72
C HIS A 13 13.15 -5.90 21.31
N PHE A 14 13.50 -6.99 20.62
CA PHE A 14 13.06 -7.23 19.24
C PHE A 14 11.70 -7.90 19.10
N LEU A 15 11.12 -8.44 20.17
CA LEU A 15 9.84 -9.17 20.14
C LEU A 15 8.62 -8.31 20.53
N ALA A 16 8.82 -7.11 21.03
CA ALA A 16 7.70 -6.27 21.50
C ALA A 16 7.05 -5.43 20.38
N THR A 17 7.73 -5.19 19.27
CA THR A 17 7.22 -4.33 18.20
C THR A 17 6.36 -5.10 17.19
N ALA A 18 6.48 -6.42 17.10
CA ALA A 18 5.66 -7.24 16.22
C ALA A 18 4.25 -7.54 16.77
N MET A 19 4.04 -7.40 18.08
CA MET A 19 2.72 -7.65 18.70
C MET A 19 1.75 -6.46 18.64
N GLY A 20 2.23 -5.27 18.30
CA GLY A 20 1.37 -4.07 18.20
C GLY A 20 0.48 -4.02 16.98
N MET A 21 0.76 -4.77 15.91
CA MET A 21 -0.06 -4.79 14.70
C MET A 21 -1.14 -5.88 14.69
N ALA A 22 -1.02 -6.92 15.52
CA ALA A 22 -2.02 -7.98 15.60
C ALA A 22 -3.25 -7.60 16.44
N ALA A 23 -3.16 -6.55 17.26
CA ALA A 23 -4.25 -6.14 18.14
C ALA A 23 -5.29 -5.22 17.47
N LEU A 24 -5.06 -4.76 16.24
CA LEU A 24 -6.03 -3.94 15.49
C LEU A 24 -6.93 -4.75 14.54
N SER A 25 -6.71 -6.05 14.38
CA SER A 25 -7.57 -6.91 13.57
C SER A 25 -8.77 -7.51 14.32
N GLY A 26 -8.85 -7.35 15.65
CA GLY A 26 -9.94 -7.85 16.48
C GLY A 26 -11.17 -6.93 16.60
N GLY A 27 -11.19 -5.82 15.88
CA GLY A 27 -12.31 -4.88 15.83
C GLY A 27 -12.91 -4.86 14.43
N ALA A 28 -13.56 -5.97 14.05
CA ALA A 28 -14.35 -5.98 12.86
C ALA A 28 -15.42 -4.91 12.91
N ALA A 29 -15.55 -4.22 11.84
CA ALA A 29 -16.68 -3.42 11.42
C ALA A 29 -16.86 -2.05 12.10
N ARG A 30 -16.92 -1.06 11.24
CA ARG A 30 -17.45 0.29 11.43
C ARG A 30 -16.45 1.35 11.90
N LEU A 31 -15.40 1.52 11.13
CA LEU A 31 -15.03 2.88 10.75
C LEU A 31 -15.47 3.07 9.29
N LEU A 32 -16.77 3.17 9.10
CA LEU A 32 -17.32 4.00 8.04
C LEU A 32 -16.82 5.41 8.40
N ALA A 33 -15.64 5.76 7.93
CA ALA A 33 -15.27 7.16 7.82
C ALA A 33 -16.39 7.78 6.98
N GLY A 34 -17.25 8.55 7.63
CA GLY A 34 -18.27 9.28 6.91
C GLY A 34 -17.57 10.08 5.81
N PRO A 35 -18.18 10.25 4.64
CA PRO A 35 -17.61 11.08 3.60
C PRO A 35 -17.22 12.42 4.21
N PRO A 36 -16.09 13.00 3.79
CA PRO A 36 -15.72 14.33 4.20
C PRO A 36 -16.95 15.23 3.96
N THR A 37 -17.23 16.15 4.87
CA THR A 37 -18.36 17.08 4.81
C THR A 37 -18.30 18.07 3.62
N GLY A 38 -17.42 17.83 2.65
CA GLY A 38 -17.46 18.35 1.29
C GLY A 38 -18.04 17.26 0.39
N ALA A 39 -18.94 17.61 -0.52
CA ALA A 39 -19.53 16.69 -1.47
C ALA A 39 -18.43 15.76 -2.05
N ALA A 40 -18.58 14.45 -1.87
CA ALA A 40 -17.67 13.47 -2.48
C ALA A 40 -17.54 13.82 -3.97
N PRO A 41 -16.34 13.76 -4.57
CA PRO A 41 -16.19 14.02 -5.97
C PRO A 41 -17.19 13.15 -6.74
N LYS A 42 -17.92 13.73 -7.68
CA LYS A 42 -19.03 13.08 -8.42
C LYS A 42 -18.64 11.74 -9.07
N ASN A 43 -17.36 11.43 -9.12
CA ASN A 43 -16.75 10.24 -9.71
C ASN A 43 -15.75 9.58 -8.75
N ALA A 44 -16.12 9.41 -7.50
CA ALA A 44 -15.28 8.67 -6.55
C ALA A 44 -15.30 7.17 -6.88
N TYR A 45 -14.12 6.60 -7.08
CA TYR A 45 -13.94 5.16 -7.27
C TYR A 45 -13.42 4.50 -6.01
N SER A 46 -13.91 3.30 -5.77
CA SER A 46 -13.40 2.42 -4.71
C SER A 46 -13.05 1.05 -5.29
N LEU A 47 -12.00 0.45 -4.80
CA LEU A 47 -11.63 -0.93 -5.09
C LEU A 47 -12.14 -1.79 -3.93
N ILE A 48 -13.00 -2.77 -4.23
CA ILE A 48 -13.55 -3.71 -3.25
C ILE A 48 -12.84 -5.04 -3.48
N CYS A 49 -12.15 -5.54 -2.46
CA CYS A 49 -11.44 -6.79 -2.51
C CYS A 49 -12.01 -7.78 -1.51
N MET A 50 -12.22 -8.99 -1.98
CA MET A 50 -12.63 -10.13 -1.17
C MET A 50 -11.64 -11.25 -1.39
N GLY A 51 -11.15 -11.82 -0.28
CA GLY A 51 -10.25 -12.96 -0.26
C GLY A 51 -10.75 -13.99 0.72
N HIS A 52 -10.82 -15.23 0.30
CA HIS A 52 -11.17 -16.37 1.12
C HIS A 52 -10.04 -17.39 1.07
N HIS A 53 -9.54 -17.80 2.21
CA HIS A 53 -8.39 -18.73 2.34
C HIS A 53 -7.18 -18.32 1.49
N ALA A 54 -6.89 -17.02 1.45
CA ALA A 54 -5.78 -16.49 0.68
C ALA A 54 -5.12 -15.27 1.32
N VAL A 55 -3.79 -15.23 1.29
CA VAL A 55 -3.04 -13.98 1.44
C VAL A 55 -3.16 -13.20 0.14
N LEU A 56 -3.42 -11.91 0.23
CA LEU A 56 -3.60 -11.06 -0.93
C LEU A 56 -2.71 -9.82 -0.85
N GLU A 57 -2.03 -9.56 -1.96
CA GLU A 57 -1.46 -8.26 -2.28
C GLU A 57 -2.14 -7.74 -3.55
N VAL A 58 -2.65 -6.55 -3.50
CA VAL A 58 -3.34 -5.93 -4.63
C VAL A 58 -2.65 -4.63 -4.99
N TYR A 59 -2.29 -4.50 -6.25
CA TYR A 59 -1.63 -3.31 -6.80
C TYR A 59 -2.46 -2.73 -7.93
N LEU A 60 -2.67 -1.42 -7.90
CA LEU A 60 -3.36 -0.71 -8.97
C LEU A 60 -2.41 0.29 -9.62
N ASN A 61 -2.15 0.12 -10.92
CA ASN A 61 -1.17 0.89 -11.68
C ASN A 61 0.24 0.94 -11.02
N GLY A 62 0.64 -0.19 -10.45
CA GLY A 62 1.91 -0.33 -9.74
C GLY A 62 1.87 0.01 -8.25
N ALA A 63 0.89 0.78 -7.80
CA ALA A 63 0.77 1.17 -6.40
C ALA A 63 0.17 0.06 -5.52
N PRO A 64 0.79 -0.28 -4.37
CA PRO A 64 0.21 -1.22 -3.43
C PRO A 64 -1.04 -0.63 -2.76
N THR A 65 -2.15 -1.34 -2.85
CA THR A 65 -3.44 -0.91 -2.30
C THR A 65 -3.81 -1.70 -1.06
N ILE A 66 -3.78 -3.01 -1.16
CA ILE A 66 -4.18 -3.93 -0.11
C ILE A 66 -3.05 -4.93 0.12
N LEU A 67 -2.67 -5.07 1.37
CA LEU A 67 -1.74 -6.07 1.86
C LEU A 67 -2.44 -6.82 2.98
N HIS A 68 -3.07 -7.93 2.64
CA HIS A 68 -3.80 -8.76 3.58
C HIS A 68 -3.00 -10.01 3.93
N ALA A 69 -2.58 -10.07 5.18
CA ALA A 69 -1.72 -11.12 5.70
C ALA A 69 -2.33 -11.79 6.93
N SER A 70 -3.62 -12.17 6.84
CA SER A 70 -4.34 -12.87 7.89
C SER A 70 -4.97 -14.16 7.34
N PRO A 71 -5.13 -15.22 8.17
CA PRO A 71 -5.90 -16.40 7.79
C PRO A 71 -7.41 -16.14 7.74
N GLU A 72 -7.86 -14.99 8.22
CA GLU A 72 -9.26 -14.59 8.18
C GLU A 72 -9.65 -14.13 6.77
N ASP A 73 -10.94 -14.25 6.46
CA ASP A 73 -11.47 -13.76 5.21
C ASP A 73 -11.33 -12.25 5.10
N LEU A 74 -10.89 -11.80 3.95
CA LEU A 74 -10.83 -10.38 3.62
C LEU A 74 -12.14 -9.93 2.97
N VAL A 75 -12.72 -8.87 3.52
CA VAL A 75 -13.69 -8.02 2.81
C VAL A 75 -13.28 -6.58 3.08
N PHE A 76 -12.73 -5.92 2.10
CA PHE A 76 -12.16 -4.58 2.27
C PHE A 76 -12.49 -3.68 1.08
N SER A 77 -12.81 -2.41 1.37
CA SER A 77 -13.01 -1.36 0.36
C SER A 77 -11.93 -0.30 0.52
N PHE A 78 -11.26 0.04 -0.59
CA PHE A 78 -10.18 0.99 -0.64
C PHE A 78 -10.53 2.12 -1.64
N PRO A 79 -10.38 3.41 -1.26
CA PRO A 79 -10.54 4.52 -2.20
C PRO A 79 -9.49 4.44 -3.31
N ALA A 80 -9.93 4.41 -4.57
CA ALA A 80 -9.05 4.11 -5.70
C ALA A 80 -8.89 5.27 -6.69
N THR A 81 -9.62 6.36 -6.53
CA THR A 81 -9.65 7.46 -7.51
C THR A 81 -8.26 8.02 -7.83
N GLU A 82 -7.38 8.14 -6.84
CA GLU A 82 -6.03 8.67 -7.02
C GLU A 82 -5.12 7.74 -7.82
N LEU A 83 -5.42 6.44 -7.81
CA LEU A 83 -4.64 5.40 -8.45
C LEU A 83 -5.06 5.11 -9.88
N LEU A 84 -6.22 5.60 -10.28
CA LEU A 84 -6.76 5.41 -11.63
C LEU A 84 -6.28 6.50 -12.58
N ARG A 85 -6.18 6.16 -13.84
CA ARG A 85 -5.86 7.09 -14.92
C ARG A 85 -6.84 6.96 -16.08
N ASP A 86 -6.87 7.97 -16.94
CA ASP A 86 -7.64 7.90 -18.17
C ASP A 86 -7.07 6.82 -19.07
N GLY A 87 -7.95 6.09 -19.73
CA GLY A 87 -7.59 5.02 -20.64
C GLY A 87 -7.16 3.74 -19.91
N ALA A 88 -5.98 3.21 -20.23
CA ALA A 88 -5.53 1.91 -19.79
C ALA A 88 -5.06 1.91 -18.32
N ASN A 89 -5.65 1.01 -17.54
CA ASN A 89 -5.28 0.73 -16.15
C ASN A 89 -4.84 -0.72 -16.00
N ARG A 90 -4.04 -1.00 -14.98
CA ARG A 90 -3.55 -2.34 -14.66
C ARG A 90 -3.75 -2.64 -13.18
N LEU A 91 -4.36 -3.77 -12.91
CA LEU A 91 -4.48 -4.37 -11.59
C LEU A 91 -3.58 -5.61 -11.55
N ASP A 92 -2.69 -5.71 -10.57
CA ASP A 92 -1.94 -6.92 -10.28
C ASP A 92 -2.42 -7.47 -8.95
N VAL A 93 -2.90 -8.71 -8.95
CA VAL A 93 -3.33 -9.43 -7.74
C VAL A 93 -2.33 -10.54 -7.48
N VAL A 94 -1.59 -10.41 -6.41
CA VAL A 94 -0.72 -11.48 -5.91
C VAL A 94 -1.49 -12.24 -4.86
N TYR A 95 -1.60 -13.54 -5.02
CA TYR A 95 -2.23 -14.38 -4.03
C TYR A 95 -1.32 -15.53 -3.59
N GLU A 96 -1.50 -15.95 -2.36
CA GLU A 96 -0.94 -17.15 -1.80
C GLU A 96 -2.05 -17.94 -1.12
N PRO A 97 -2.27 -19.21 -1.50
CA PRO A 97 -3.33 -20.03 -0.93
C PRO A 97 -3.03 -20.37 0.53
N LEU A 98 -4.07 -20.52 1.31
CA LEU A 98 -4.01 -20.94 2.70
C LEU A 98 -4.94 -22.11 2.94
N ASP A 99 -4.40 -23.17 3.55
CA ASP A 99 -5.19 -24.21 4.24
C ASP A 99 -5.24 -23.82 5.72
N VAL A 100 -6.33 -23.20 6.13
CA VAL A 100 -6.49 -22.69 7.50
C VAL A 100 -6.58 -23.84 8.51
N GLU A 101 -7.18 -24.97 8.15
CA GLU A 101 -7.29 -26.12 9.02
C GLU A 101 -5.94 -26.78 9.30
N LYS A 102 -5.13 -26.97 8.24
CA LYS A 102 -3.79 -27.54 8.36
C LYS A 102 -2.71 -26.53 8.71
N ARG A 103 -3.07 -25.24 8.79
CA ARG A 103 -2.13 -24.13 9.01
C ARG A 103 -0.94 -24.18 8.04
N SER A 104 -1.23 -24.31 6.76
CA SER A 104 -0.22 -24.44 5.72
C SER A 104 -0.53 -23.55 4.51
N TYR A 105 0.49 -23.28 3.71
CA TYR A 105 0.37 -22.53 2.46
C TYR A 105 0.10 -23.49 1.29
N THR A 106 -0.90 -24.32 1.45
CA THR A 106 -1.32 -25.28 0.43
C THR A 106 -2.66 -24.90 -0.16
N PRO A 107 -2.84 -25.09 -1.47
CA PRO A 107 -4.11 -24.75 -2.11
C PRO A 107 -5.24 -25.68 -1.68
N THR A 108 -6.42 -25.11 -1.50
CA THR A 108 -7.67 -25.82 -1.30
C THR A 108 -8.72 -25.31 -2.30
N PRO A 109 -9.81 -26.07 -2.54
CA PRO A 109 -10.90 -25.62 -3.42
C PRO A 109 -11.63 -24.38 -2.91
N GLU A 110 -11.46 -24.06 -1.64
CA GLU A 110 -12.11 -22.91 -0.99
C GLU A 110 -11.40 -21.59 -1.33
N VAL A 111 -10.15 -21.64 -1.78
CA VAL A 111 -9.42 -20.42 -2.15
C VAL A 111 -10.16 -19.64 -3.23
N ALA A 112 -10.59 -18.44 -2.88
CA ALA A 112 -11.29 -17.57 -3.80
C ALA A 112 -10.80 -16.12 -3.66
N VAL A 113 -10.75 -15.41 -4.79
CA VAL A 113 -10.35 -14.01 -4.86
C VAL A 113 -11.31 -13.26 -5.77
N GLN A 114 -11.84 -12.16 -5.28
CA GLN A 114 -12.67 -11.26 -6.06
C GLN A 114 -12.20 -9.82 -5.89
N VAL A 115 -12.12 -9.10 -7.00
CA VAL A 115 -11.81 -7.67 -7.02
C VAL A 115 -12.83 -6.96 -7.88
N GLN A 116 -13.44 -5.92 -7.32
CA GLN A 116 -14.44 -5.08 -7.98
C GLN A 116 -13.99 -3.62 -7.97
N LEU A 117 -14.30 -2.89 -9.03
CA LEU A 117 -14.22 -1.45 -9.07
C LEU A 117 -15.63 -0.90 -8.92
N SER A 118 -15.86 -0.10 -7.88
CA SER A 118 -17.14 0.57 -7.65
C SER A 118 -17.01 2.06 -7.91
N GLN A 119 -18.00 2.64 -8.54
CA GLN A 119 -18.14 4.08 -8.73
C GLN A 119 -19.41 4.56 -8.02
N GLY A 120 -19.25 5.43 -7.05
CA GLY A 120 -20.36 5.89 -6.20
C GLY A 120 -21.55 6.40 -6.99
N GLY A 121 -22.72 5.76 -6.81
CA GLY A 121 -23.98 6.11 -7.49
C GLY A 121 -24.09 5.73 -8.97
N VAL A 122 -23.07 5.10 -9.56
CA VAL A 122 -23.04 4.74 -10.99
C VAL A 122 -23.08 3.23 -11.18
N GLY A 123 -22.33 2.47 -10.40
CA GLY A 123 -22.33 1.01 -10.50
C GLY A 123 -21.01 0.37 -10.09
N GLU A 124 -20.91 -0.93 -10.33
CA GLU A 124 -19.77 -1.77 -9.98
C GLU A 124 -19.30 -2.60 -11.16
N ALA A 125 -17.99 -2.86 -11.20
CA ALA A 125 -17.32 -3.67 -12.19
C ALA A 125 -16.53 -4.79 -11.56
N THR A 126 -16.81 -6.04 -11.84
CA THR A 126 -15.96 -7.14 -11.42
C THR A 126 -14.73 -7.22 -12.33
N LEU A 127 -13.58 -6.85 -11.78
CA LEU A 127 -12.29 -6.93 -12.49
C LEU A 127 -11.68 -8.33 -12.43
N LEU A 128 -11.83 -9.00 -11.31
CA LEU A 128 -11.38 -10.38 -11.11
C LEU A 128 -12.43 -11.13 -10.28
N ASN A 129 -12.76 -12.34 -10.71
CA ASN A 129 -13.47 -13.32 -9.90
C ASN A 129 -12.86 -14.69 -10.22
N ALA A 130 -12.18 -15.26 -9.26
CA ALA A 130 -11.39 -16.46 -9.49
C ALA A 130 -11.44 -17.39 -8.28
N ARG A 131 -11.39 -18.70 -8.57
CA ARG A 131 -11.30 -19.77 -7.58
C ARG A 131 -10.13 -20.69 -7.91
N TYR A 132 -9.58 -21.33 -6.89
CA TYR A 132 -8.51 -22.29 -7.11
C TYR A 132 -9.03 -23.60 -7.75
N GLY A 133 -8.43 -23.97 -8.87
CA GLY A 133 -8.69 -25.24 -9.53
C GLY A 133 -7.68 -26.28 -9.10
N MET A 134 -8.14 -27.31 -8.37
CA MET A 134 -7.26 -28.36 -7.83
C MET A 134 -6.57 -29.17 -8.93
N GLU A 135 -7.29 -29.46 -10.03
CA GLU A 135 -6.74 -30.22 -11.16
C GLU A 135 -5.61 -29.47 -11.89
N GLU A 136 -5.70 -28.15 -11.91
CA GLU A 136 -4.72 -27.29 -12.58
C GLU A 136 -3.70 -26.71 -11.61
N GLU A 137 -3.85 -26.93 -10.32
CA GLU A 137 -3.04 -26.36 -9.23
C GLU A 137 -2.84 -24.84 -9.38
N ARG A 138 -3.85 -24.17 -9.84
CA ARG A 138 -3.84 -22.71 -10.08
C ARG A 138 -5.19 -22.07 -9.86
N LEU A 139 -5.17 -20.76 -9.66
CA LEU A 139 -6.37 -19.97 -9.59
C LEU A 139 -7.04 -19.92 -10.98
N VAL A 140 -8.21 -20.54 -11.09
CA VAL A 140 -9.00 -20.58 -12.32
C VAL A 140 -9.93 -19.40 -12.37
N ARG A 141 -9.93 -18.67 -13.49
CA ARG A 141 -10.78 -17.50 -13.67
C ARG A 141 -12.19 -17.92 -13.99
N GLN A 142 -13.12 -17.29 -13.32
CA GLN A 142 -14.51 -17.43 -13.69
C GLN A 142 -14.84 -16.37 -14.77
N PRO A 143 -15.35 -16.78 -15.93
CA PRO A 143 -15.63 -15.87 -17.04
C PRO A 143 -16.89 -15.05 -16.70
N ARG A 144 -16.75 -14.02 -15.86
CA ARG A 144 -17.90 -13.20 -15.55
C ARG A 144 -17.56 -11.79 -15.20
N THR A 145 -18.02 -10.90 -16.03
CA THR A 145 -18.05 -9.48 -15.74
C THR A 145 -19.52 -9.05 -15.73
N VAL A 146 -19.99 -8.61 -14.60
CA VAL A 146 -21.33 -8.04 -14.48
C VAL A 146 -21.17 -6.55 -14.32
N PHE A 147 -21.81 -5.79 -15.20
CA PHE A 147 -21.81 -4.36 -15.17
C PHE A 147 -23.20 -3.79 -14.98
N SER A 148 -23.29 -2.79 -14.12
CA SER A 148 -24.34 -1.80 -14.19
C SER A 148 -23.67 -0.47 -14.52
N GLY A 149 -23.87 0.04 -15.74
CA GLY A 149 -23.27 1.30 -16.18
C GLY A 149 -22.35 1.15 -17.37
N ARG A 150 -21.29 1.95 -17.45
CA ARG A 150 -20.35 1.99 -18.58
C ARG A 150 -19.52 0.71 -18.68
N PRO A 151 -19.21 0.24 -19.88
CA PRO A 151 -18.48 -0.99 -20.03
C PRO A 151 -17.01 -0.81 -19.64
N VAL A 152 -16.59 -1.41 -18.55
CA VAL A 152 -15.19 -1.71 -18.29
C VAL A 152 -15.01 -3.18 -18.68
N GLN A 153 -14.25 -3.46 -19.70
CA GLN A 153 -13.93 -4.83 -20.09
C GLN A 153 -12.55 -5.18 -19.52
N PRO A 154 -12.47 -6.07 -18.52
CA PRO A 154 -11.19 -6.52 -18.03
C PRO A 154 -10.52 -7.45 -19.03
N ASP A 155 -9.28 -7.12 -19.38
CA ASP A 155 -8.39 -8.01 -20.12
C ASP A 155 -7.51 -8.75 -19.11
N LEU A 156 -7.69 -10.06 -19.05
CA LEU A 156 -6.99 -10.91 -18.12
C LEU A 156 -5.68 -11.39 -18.76
N GLY A 157 -4.57 -10.82 -18.33
CA GLY A 157 -3.23 -11.24 -18.75
C GLY A 157 -2.84 -12.66 -18.28
N ASN A 158 -1.66 -13.11 -18.65
CA ASN A 158 -1.15 -14.41 -18.24
C ASN A 158 -0.82 -14.43 -16.75
N ILE A 159 -1.24 -15.49 -16.06
CA ILE A 159 -0.86 -15.74 -14.67
C ILE A 159 0.64 -16.07 -14.63
N SER A 160 1.35 -15.40 -13.75
CA SER A 160 2.79 -15.61 -13.57
C SER A 160 3.14 -15.96 -12.12
N ARG A 161 4.33 -16.51 -11.91
CA ARG A 161 4.92 -16.66 -10.58
C ARG A 161 5.68 -15.38 -10.22
N PRO A 162 5.72 -14.97 -8.94
CA PRO A 162 6.63 -13.92 -8.51
C PRO A 162 8.08 -14.34 -8.78
N ARG A 163 8.94 -13.38 -9.02
CA ARG A 163 10.38 -13.67 -9.08
C ARG A 163 10.85 -14.19 -7.72
N PRO A 164 11.78 -15.16 -7.69
CA PRO A 164 12.27 -15.71 -6.41
C PRO A 164 12.87 -14.66 -5.47
N GLU A 165 13.47 -13.62 -6.05
CA GLU A 165 14.12 -12.53 -5.33
C GLU A 165 13.13 -11.46 -4.84
N ALA A 166 11.85 -11.47 -5.26
CA ALA A 166 10.86 -10.54 -4.77
C ALA A 166 10.64 -10.78 -3.29
N GLU A 167 11.24 -9.95 -2.45
CA GLU A 167 10.98 -9.96 -1.03
C GLU A 167 9.53 -9.57 -0.78
N ARG A 168 8.92 -10.27 0.15
CA ARG A 168 7.56 -9.97 0.57
C ARG A 168 7.59 -8.86 1.59
N THR A 169 6.69 -7.94 1.45
CA THR A 169 6.51 -6.85 2.41
C THR A 169 5.86 -7.28 3.71
N PHE A 170 5.29 -8.51 3.74
CA PHE A 170 4.71 -9.07 4.97
C PHE A 170 4.74 -10.60 4.96
N THR A 171 4.59 -11.19 6.13
CA THR A 171 4.56 -12.63 6.35
C THR A 171 3.38 -12.98 7.24
N ILE A 172 2.56 -13.95 6.82
CA ILE A 172 1.64 -14.63 7.71
C ILE A 172 2.36 -15.81 8.34
N TRP A 173 2.06 -16.02 9.59
CA TRP A 173 2.59 -17.14 10.32
C TRP A 173 1.54 -18.19 10.59
N PHE A 174 1.71 -19.34 9.96
CA PHE A 174 1.16 -20.57 10.47
C PHE A 174 2.27 -21.36 11.16
N GLY A 175 2.43 -21.19 12.47
CA GLY A 175 3.44 -21.87 13.26
C GLY A 175 4.87 -21.55 12.78
N ASP A 176 5.75 -22.55 12.75
CA ASP A 176 7.14 -22.43 12.33
C ASP A 176 7.33 -22.53 10.80
N GLY A 177 6.24 -22.59 10.03
CA GLY A 177 6.27 -22.75 8.59
C GLY A 177 6.68 -21.47 7.89
N LYS A 178 7.73 -21.54 7.05
CA LYS A 178 8.00 -20.48 6.08
C LYS A 178 6.94 -20.50 4.99
N PRO A 179 6.49 -19.33 4.50
CA PRO A 179 5.59 -19.28 3.36
C PRO A 179 6.14 -20.08 2.20
N SER A 180 5.35 -20.99 1.66
CA SER A 180 5.71 -21.69 0.43
C SER A 180 5.46 -20.72 -0.73
N ARG A 181 6.50 -20.40 -1.50
CA ARG A 181 6.35 -19.59 -2.71
C ARG A 181 5.86 -20.40 -3.92
N GLU A 182 5.72 -21.70 -3.77
CA GLU A 182 5.38 -22.62 -4.85
C GLU A 182 4.03 -22.29 -5.48
N PHE A 183 3.05 -21.98 -4.63
CA PHE A 183 1.69 -21.69 -5.08
C PHE A 183 1.38 -20.18 -5.20
N THR A 184 2.32 -19.32 -4.89
CA THR A 184 2.14 -17.88 -5.08
C THR A 184 2.03 -17.54 -6.57
N ARG A 185 1.05 -16.73 -6.93
CA ARG A 185 0.79 -16.31 -8.32
C ARG A 185 0.50 -14.83 -8.40
N ILE A 186 0.84 -14.26 -9.54
CA ILE A 186 0.44 -12.91 -9.93
C ILE A 186 -0.61 -13.03 -11.03
N VAL A 187 -1.75 -12.43 -10.82
CA VAL A 187 -2.85 -12.36 -11.78
C VAL A 187 -2.98 -10.92 -12.28
N PRO A 188 -2.42 -10.60 -13.43
CA PRO A 188 -2.59 -9.27 -14.02
C PRO A 188 -3.94 -9.13 -14.69
N VAL A 189 -4.57 -7.97 -14.50
CA VAL A 189 -5.84 -7.60 -15.13
C VAL A 189 -5.69 -6.21 -15.73
N GLY A 190 -5.79 -6.10 -17.06
CA GLY A 190 -5.91 -4.83 -17.77
C GLY A 190 -7.35 -4.38 -17.83
N PHE A 191 -7.62 -3.09 -17.75
CA PHE A 191 -8.94 -2.52 -18.00
C PHE A 191 -8.83 -1.07 -18.45
N ARG A 192 -9.90 -0.56 -19.10
CA ARG A 192 -9.93 0.83 -19.56
C ARG A 192 -11.04 1.59 -18.86
N LEU A 193 -10.75 2.85 -18.55
CA LEU A 193 -11.74 3.81 -18.08
C LEU A 193 -11.81 4.96 -19.10
N ASP A 194 -12.99 5.21 -19.63
CA ASP A 194 -13.24 6.30 -20.58
C ASP A 194 -14.06 7.42 -19.93
N ASP A 195 -13.77 7.73 -18.68
CA ASP A 195 -14.49 8.73 -17.87
C ASP A 195 -13.69 10.04 -17.70
N PRO A 196 -14.33 11.12 -17.21
CA PRO A 196 -13.76 12.45 -17.27
C PRO A 196 -12.33 12.50 -16.74
N PRO A 197 -11.49 13.39 -17.27
CA PRO A 197 -10.07 13.28 -17.22
C PRO A 197 -9.54 13.23 -15.78
N LEU A 198 -9.22 12.01 -15.33
CA LEU A 198 -8.47 11.81 -14.10
C LEU A 198 -7.03 12.26 -14.30
N GLY A 199 -6.59 12.31 -15.55
CA GLY A 199 -5.20 12.48 -15.92
C GLY A 199 -4.37 11.27 -15.54
N ASP A 200 -3.06 11.43 -15.58
CA ASP A 200 -2.15 10.34 -15.25
C ASP A 200 -1.86 10.27 -13.74
N VAL A 201 -1.39 9.11 -13.29
CA VAL A 201 -0.97 8.92 -11.88
C VAL A 201 0.27 9.75 -11.56
N ALA A 202 0.49 10.08 -10.29
CA ALA A 202 1.57 10.97 -9.87
C ALA A 202 2.98 10.44 -10.20
N TRP A 203 3.14 9.12 -10.37
CA TRP A 203 4.41 8.46 -10.77
C TRP A 203 4.47 8.13 -12.26
N ALA A 204 3.59 8.68 -13.08
CA ALA A 204 3.71 8.55 -14.52
C ALA A 204 5.01 9.16 -15.05
N GLY A 205 5.66 8.45 -15.97
CA GLY A 205 6.92 8.91 -16.55
C GLY A 205 8.14 8.78 -15.62
N THR A 206 8.00 8.17 -14.45
CA THR A 206 9.13 7.79 -13.60
C THR A 206 9.74 6.47 -14.07
N GLU A 207 10.96 6.21 -13.68
CA GLU A 207 11.66 4.95 -13.99
C GLU A 207 11.77 4.06 -12.75
N PRO A 208 11.80 2.72 -12.93
CA PRO A 208 12.05 1.80 -11.84
C PRO A 208 13.47 2.00 -11.31
N PRO A 209 13.64 2.33 -10.01
CA PRO A 209 14.96 2.38 -9.42
C PRO A 209 15.55 0.97 -9.24
N GLU A 210 16.86 0.86 -9.30
CA GLU A 210 17.57 -0.35 -8.94
C GLU A 210 17.54 -0.56 -7.43
N ASP A 211 17.70 -1.81 -7.00
CA ASP A 211 17.79 -2.15 -5.59
C ASP A 211 19.27 -2.15 -5.16
N ASP A 212 19.85 -0.96 -5.08
CA ASP A 212 21.26 -0.72 -4.81
C ASP A 212 21.47 0.33 -3.70
N GLU A 213 22.74 0.54 -3.33
CA GLU A 213 23.12 1.47 -2.29
C GLU A 213 22.85 2.93 -2.67
N ASP A 214 23.02 3.28 -3.94
CA ASP A 214 22.80 4.64 -4.44
C ASP A 214 21.30 5.01 -4.37
N THR A 215 20.43 4.07 -4.71
CA THR A 215 19.00 4.24 -4.57
C THR A 215 18.60 4.42 -3.10
N ARG A 216 19.15 3.59 -2.19
CA ARG A 216 18.90 3.73 -0.75
C ARG A 216 19.36 5.07 -0.21
N ASP A 217 20.55 5.52 -0.59
CA ASP A 217 21.07 6.83 -0.19
C ASP A 217 20.19 7.98 -0.71
N ALA A 218 19.77 7.93 -1.96
CA ALA A 218 18.91 8.95 -2.55
C ALA A 218 17.50 8.97 -1.94
N LEU A 219 16.94 7.79 -1.67
CA LEU A 219 15.65 7.65 -0.99
C LEU A 219 15.73 8.15 0.46
N TRP A 220 16.80 7.80 1.17
CA TRP A 220 17.05 8.29 2.53
C TRP A 220 17.10 9.82 2.56
N GLN A 221 17.79 10.46 1.62
CA GLN A 221 17.83 11.93 1.52
C GLN A 221 16.43 12.52 1.30
N ALA A 222 15.59 11.89 0.47
CA ALA A 222 14.22 12.36 0.26
C ALA A 222 13.37 12.22 1.53
N MET A 223 13.50 11.10 2.23
CA MET A 223 12.82 10.88 3.51
C MET A 223 13.32 11.81 4.61
N ALA A 224 14.61 12.08 4.68
CA ALA A 224 15.17 13.03 5.66
C ALA A 224 14.66 14.46 5.43
N ARG A 225 14.53 14.89 4.16
CA ARG A 225 13.92 16.17 3.83
C ARG A 225 12.45 16.22 4.26
N LEU A 226 11.69 15.16 3.96
CA LEU A 226 10.28 15.05 4.35
C LEU A 226 10.12 15.06 5.87
N HIS A 227 10.90 14.25 6.58
CA HIS A 227 10.88 14.21 8.05
C HIS A 227 11.15 15.60 8.63
N GLY A 228 12.21 16.27 8.18
CA GLY A 228 12.56 17.61 8.64
C GLY A 228 11.49 18.66 8.29
N ALA A 229 10.81 18.54 7.15
CA ALA A 229 9.71 19.43 6.79
C ALA A 229 8.52 19.25 7.76
N VAL A 230 8.15 18.00 8.06
CA VAL A 230 7.07 17.68 9.00
C VAL A 230 7.43 18.11 10.42
N GLU A 231 8.63 17.80 10.90
CA GLU A 231 9.12 18.14 12.24
C GLU A 231 9.10 19.66 12.49
N ARG A 232 9.60 20.44 11.53
CA ARG A 232 9.59 21.91 11.61
C ARG A 232 8.26 22.55 11.24
N ARG A 233 7.27 21.75 10.81
CA ARG A 233 5.99 22.24 10.27
C ARG A 233 6.20 23.18 9.07
N ASP A 234 7.23 22.89 8.27
CA ASP A 234 7.57 23.66 7.09
C ASP A 234 6.69 23.23 5.91
N ARG A 235 5.61 23.98 5.74
CA ARG A 235 4.59 23.74 4.71
C ARG A 235 5.19 23.77 3.30
N ASP A 236 6.04 24.73 3.02
CA ASP A 236 6.55 24.92 1.66
C ASP A 236 7.55 23.81 1.28
N ALA A 237 8.41 23.40 2.21
CA ALA A 237 9.26 22.23 2.02
C ALA A 237 8.43 20.94 1.86
N PHE A 238 7.35 20.77 2.62
CA PHE A 238 6.43 19.63 2.44
C PHE A 238 5.79 19.63 1.05
N VAL A 239 5.29 20.79 0.59
CA VAL A 239 4.70 20.94 -0.75
C VAL A 239 5.72 20.60 -1.84
N GLU A 240 6.97 21.04 -1.69
CA GLU A 240 8.02 20.73 -2.66
C GLU A 240 8.27 19.23 -2.79
N ILE A 241 8.48 18.54 -1.66
CA ILE A 241 8.83 17.12 -1.63
C ILE A 241 7.66 16.23 -2.08
N ALA A 242 6.42 16.60 -1.71
CA ALA A 242 5.21 15.84 -2.01
C ALA A 242 4.42 16.39 -3.20
N ARG A 243 5.01 17.29 -4.00
CA ARG A 243 4.31 17.98 -5.10
C ARG A 243 3.56 17.06 -6.05
N PRO A 244 4.10 15.92 -6.54
CA PRO A 244 3.37 15.04 -7.45
C PRO A 244 2.11 14.47 -6.80
N TYR A 245 2.22 13.99 -5.56
CA TYR A 245 1.09 13.49 -4.77
C TYR A 245 0.05 14.60 -4.53
N LEU A 246 0.47 15.74 -4.03
CA LEU A 246 -0.41 16.86 -3.70
C LEU A 246 -1.12 17.44 -4.91
N ALA A 247 -0.44 17.53 -6.07
CA ALA A 247 -1.06 17.97 -7.31
C ALA A 247 -2.16 17.00 -7.77
N ARG A 248 -1.95 15.69 -7.58
CA ARG A 248 -2.94 14.67 -7.85
C ARG A 248 -4.14 14.81 -6.92
N MET A 249 -3.91 14.94 -5.62
CA MET A 249 -4.96 15.12 -4.62
C MET A 249 -5.74 16.42 -4.81
N ALA A 250 -5.07 17.51 -5.17
CA ALA A 250 -5.73 18.77 -5.50
C ALA A 250 -6.75 18.60 -6.63
N ARG A 251 -6.37 17.90 -7.70
CA ARG A 251 -7.28 17.62 -8.82
C ARG A 251 -8.49 16.79 -8.38
N ILE A 252 -8.27 15.72 -7.60
CA ILE A 252 -9.33 14.83 -7.11
C ILE A 252 -10.29 15.57 -6.17
N TRP A 253 -9.77 16.40 -5.29
CA TRP A 253 -10.55 17.14 -4.32
C TRP A 253 -11.11 18.46 -4.85
N GLY A 254 -10.87 18.81 -6.11
CA GLY A 254 -11.29 20.08 -6.70
C GLY A 254 -10.63 21.29 -6.04
N LYS A 255 -9.39 21.12 -5.54
CA LYS A 255 -8.60 22.22 -4.96
C LYS A 255 -7.86 22.97 -6.07
N PRO A 256 -7.56 24.27 -5.86
CA PRO A 256 -6.90 25.09 -6.88
C PRO A 256 -5.48 24.62 -7.21
N ASP A 257 -4.74 24.12 -6.23
CA ASP A 257 -3.33 23.75 -6.39
C ASP A 257 -2.84 22.77 -5.30
N ALA A 258 -1.60 22.33 -5.42
CA ALA A 258 -0.94 21.42 -4.49
C ALA A 258 -0.82 22.01 -3.07
N GLY A 259 -0.67 23.33 -2.94
CA GLY A 259 -0.62 24.02 -1.65
C GLY A 259 -1.93 23.90 -0.89
N ALA A 260 -3.08 24.11 -1.56
CA ALA A 260 -4.40 23.96 -0.95
C ALA A 260 -4.70 22.48 -0.56
N ALA A 261 -4.17 21.52 -1.31
CA ALA A 261 -4.22 20.10 -0.92
C ALA A 261 -3.36 19.83 0.31
N ALA A 262 -2.14 20.38 0.35
CA ALA A 262 -1.26 20.29 1.51
C ALA A 262 -1.91 20.85 2.78
N ASP A 263 -2.56 22.02 2.71
CA ASP A 263 -3.26 22.63 3.83
C ASP A 263 -4.36 21.71 4.38
N THR A 264 -5.06 20.99 3.49
CA THR A 264 -6.09 20.02 3.89
C THR A 264 -5.48 18.83 4.62
N ILE A 265 -4.34 18.30 4.16
CA ILE A 265 -3.63 17.19 4.78
C ILE A 265 -3.01 17.64 6.11
N LEU A 266 -2.29 18.76 6.12
CA LEU A 266 -1.59 19.24 7.30
C LEU A 266 -2.54 19.63 8.44
N ALA A 267 -3.73 20.17 8.13
CA ALA A 267 -4.74 20.52 9.13
C ALA A 267 -5.31 19.30 9.88
N LYS A 268 -5.29 18.13 9.25
CA LYS A 268 -5.83 16.89 9.80
C LYS A 268 -4.74 15.90 10.24
N ALA A 269 -3.51 16.22 9.93
CA ALA A 269 -2.39 15.35 10.24
C ALA A 269 -2.18 15.24 11.76
N PRO A 270 -1.83 14.06 12.27
CA PRO A 270 -1.66 13.83 13.71
C PRO A 270 -0.57 14.68 14.36
N TRP A 271 0.43 15.13 13.59
CA TRP A 271 1.42 16.11 14.09
C TRP A 271 0.81 17.50 14.29
N ALA A 272 -0.37 17.79 13.75
CA ALA A 272 -1.16 18.96 14.11
C ALA A 272 -1.95 18.75 15.42
N SER A 273 -2.03 17.52 15.91
CA SER A 273 -2.68 17.19 17.18
C SER A 273 -1.91 17.79 18.36
N GLU A 274 -2.63 18.28 19.36
CA GLU A 274 -2.04 18.71 20.64
C GLU A 274 -1.32 17.57 21.38
N ARG A 275 -1.61 16.32 21.04
CA ARG A 275 -0.96 15.12 21.59
C ARG A 275 0.41 14.84 20.98
N ALA A 276 0.72 15.40 19.82
CA ALA A 276 2.00 15.15 19.14
C ALA A 276 3.14 15.85 19.90
N ALA A 277 4.03 15.06 20.47
CA ALA A 277 5.16 15.53 21.26
C ALA A 277 6.51 15.39 20.53
N GLY A 278 6.56 14.60 19.46
CA GLY A 278 7.78 14.37 18.70
C GLY A 278 7.56 13.57 17.43
N MET A 279 8.67 13.19 16.82
CA MET A 279 8.71 12.36 15.63
C MET A 279 9.48 11.07 15.91
N VAL A 280 9.10 9.98 15.27
CA VAL A 280 9.92 8.77 15.25
C VAL A 280 11.24 9.12 14.58
N PRO A 281 12.40 8.83 15.21
CA PRO A 281 13.69 9.05 14.60
C PRO A 281 13.80 8.32 13.26
N LEU A 282 14.37 8.98 12.28
CA LEU A 282 14.75 8.30 11.04
C LEU A 282 15.87 7.29 11.31
N LEU A 283 15.97 6.29 10.42
CA LEU A 283 17.18 5.49 10.27
C LEU A 283 18.40 6.41 10.16
N ASP A 284 19.49 6.04 10.77
CA ASP A 284 20.73 6.67 10.36
C ASP A 284 21.10 6.27 8.93
N ARG A 285 21.99 7.03 8.30
CA ARG A 285 22.35 6.80 6.90
C ARG A 285 23.03 5.45 6.67
N GLN A 286 23.77 4.95 7.66
CA GLN A 286 24.43 3.66 7.59
C GLN A 286 23.43 2.51 7.63
N GLU A 287 22.44 2.60 8.52
CA GLU A 287 21.34 1.64 8.61
C GLU A 287 20.50 1.64 7.34
N ALA A 288 20.23 2.82 6.78
CA ALA A 288 19.46 2.96 5.55
C ALA A 288 20.05 2.21 4.36
N ARG A 289 21.41 2.14 4.28
CA ARG A 289 22.11 1.41 3.19
C ARG A 289 21.85 -0.10 3.19
N SER A 290 21.55 -0.66 4.34
CA SER A 290 21.23 -2.08 4.51
C SER A 290 19.72 -2.37 4.68
N ALA A 291 18.91 -1.32 4.73
CA ALA A 291 17.47 -1.46 4.92
C ALA A 291 16.77 -2.05 3.70
N THR A 292 15.73 -2.83 3.96
CA THR A 292 14.90 -3.44 2.91
C THR A 292 14.04 -2.40 2.24
N LEU A 293 14.00 -2.43 0.91
CA LEU A 293 13.12 -1.61 0.11
C LEU A 293 11.84 -2.38 -0.25
N ALA A 294 10.69 -1.72 -0.11
CA ALA A 294 9.42 -2.18 -0.63
C ALA A 294 9.10 -1.46 -1.94
N PHE A 295 8.74 -2.23 -2.96
CA PHE A 295 8.44 -1.73 -4.28
C PHE A 295 6.97 -1.93 -4.65
N GLY A 296 6.44 -1.02 -5.44
CA GLY A 296 5.21 -1.27 -6.19
C GLY A 296 5.39 -2.40 -7.22
N SER A 297 4.29 -2.92 -7.78
CA SER A 297 4.36 -4.08 -8.70
C SER A 297 5.14 -3.81 -10.00
N ASP A 298 5.18 -2.58 -10.46
CA ASP A 298 5.97 -2.13 -11.61
C ASP A 298 7.34 -1.54 -11.22
N ARG A 299 7.69 -1.60 -9.94
CA ARG A 299 8.92 -1.10 -9.30
C ARG A 299 9.17 0.41 -9.40
N ARG A 300 8.24 1.20 -9.88
CA ARG A 300 8.39 2.66 -9.97
C ARG A 300 8.22 3.38 -8.65
N LEU A 301 7.37 2.84 -7.78
CA LEU A 301 7.16 3.31 -6.43
C LEU A 301 8.03 2.52 -5.46
N VAL A 302 8.67 3.22 -4.52
CA VAL A 302 9.57 2.62 -3.53
C VAL A 302 9.42 3.30 -2.17
N GLU A 303 9.53 2.52 -1.10
CA GLU A 303 9.67 2.98 0.29
C GLU A 303 10.64 2.08 1.06
N PHE A 304 11.09 2.50 2.25
CA PHE A 304 11.72 1.58 3.19
C PHE A 304 10.64 0.77 3.92
N SER A 305 10.76 -0.56 3.91
CA SER A 305 9.72 -1.48 4.40
C SER A 305 9.31 -1.25 5.85
N ASP A 306 10.28 -0.91 6.71
CA ASP A 306 10.07 -0.89 8.16
C ASP A 306 10.09 0.52 8.77
N ARG A 307 10.22 1.55 7.94
CA ARG A 307 10.39 2.92 8.44
C ARG A 307 9.49 3.91 7.73
N ARG A 308 8.76 4.65 8.54
CA ARG A 308 7.81 5.66 8.09
C ARG A 308 8.10 6.97 8.81
N VAL A 309 7.79 8.07 8.16
CA VAL A 309 7.72 9.36 8.84
C VAL A 309 6.49 9.32 9.74
N ALA A 310 6.67 9.36 11.04
CA ALA A 310 5.60 9.17 12.00
C ALA A 310 5.73 10.12 13.19
N ALA A 311 4.58 10.59 13.69
CA ALA A 311 4.50 11.38 14.91
C ALA A 311 4.30 10.47 16.14
N THR A 312 4.87 10.89 17.29
CA THR A 312 4.71 10.22 18.57
C THR A 312 4.07 11.14 19.59
N ASP A 313 3.43 10.56 20.59
CA ASP A 313 3.02 11.29 21.81
C ASP A 313 4.17 11.44 22.79
N ALA A 314 3.88 12.05 23.96
CA ALA A 314 4.87 12.24 25.02
C ALA A 314 5.38 10.93 25.65
N GLY A 315 4.65 9.84 25.49
CA GLY A 315 5.04 8.48 25.93
C GLY A 315 5.87 7.73 24.88
N GLY A 316 6.05 8.29 23.69
CA GLY A 316 6.73 7.63 22.56
C GLY A 316 5.82 6.70 21.76
N GLU A 317 4.52 6.68 22.03
CA GLU A 317 3.55 5.89 21.24
C GLU A 317 3.33 6.55 19.88
N VAL A 318 3.34 5.75 18.81
CA VAL A 318 3.09 6.24 17.44
C VAL A 318 1.63 6.61 17.29
N LEU A 319 1.38 7.90 17.08
CA LEU A 319 0.04 8.43 16.86
C LEU A 319 -0.42 8.20 15.43
N SER A 320 0.47 8.43 14.48
CA SER A 320 0.21 8.22 13.06
C SER A 320 1.50 8.27 12.26
N ALA A 321 1.47 7.58 11.13
CA ALA A 321 2.53 7.54 10.15
C ALA A 321 2.08 8.14 8.82
N LEU A 322 3.04 8.67 8.07
CA LEU A 322 2.91 9.02 6.66
C LEU A 322 3.48 7.86 5.82
N PRO A 323 2.66 6.92 5.37
CA PRO A 323 3.12 5.80 4.55
C PRO A 323 3.24 6.26 3.09
N LEU A 324 4.28 7.05 2.79
CA LEU A 324 4.51 7.62 1.48
C LEU A 324 5.47 6.77 0.66
N TYR A 325 5.05 6.48 -0.55
CA TYR A 325 5.88 5.91 -1.59
C TYR A 325 6.49 7.02 -2.44
N PHE A 326 7.74 6.82 -2.79
CA PHE A 326 8.55 7.75 -3.57
C PHE A 326 8.77 7.22 -4.98
N ALA A 327 8.92 8.13 -5.91
CA ALA A 327 9.35 7.83 -7.27
C ALA A 327 10.27 8.94 -7.77
N ARG A 328 11.07 8.67 -8.80
CA ARG A 328 11.92 9.68 -9.44
C ARG A 328 11.82 9.62 -10.97
N ARG A 329 11.95 10.77 -11.58
CA ARG A 329 12.22 10.86 -13.03
C ARG A 329 13.72 10.76 -13.28
N PRO A 330 14.13 10.40 -14.51
CA PRO A 330 15.54 10.40 -14.87
C PRO A 330 16.27 11.70 -14.49
N GLY A 331 17.33 11.58 -13.69
CA GLY A 331 18.13 12.73 -13.25
C GLY A 331 17.50 13.63 -12.17
N GLU A 332 16.30 13.33 -11.69
CA GLU A 332 15.63 14.09 -10.64
C GLU A 332 15.75 13.39 -9.27
N PRO A 333 15.58 14.12 -8.15
CA PRO A 333 15.50 13.51 -6.82
C PRO A 333 14.21 12.71 -6.65
N PHE A 334 14.18 11.80 -5.68
CA PHE A 334 12.96 11.16 -5.25
C PHE A 334 11.96 12.18 -4.67
N LEU A 335 10.70 12.05 -5.11
CA LEU A 335 9.57 12.82 -4.62
C LEU A 335 8.47 11.88 -4.13
N ALA A 336 7.71 12.29 -3.12
CA ALA A 336 6.56 11.52 -2.65
C ALA A 336 5.43 11.60 -3.68
N CYS A 337 5.00 10.44 -4.16
CA CYS A 337 4.03 10.30 -5.26
C CYS A 337 2.73 9.63 -4.84
N TYR A 338 2.74 8.84 -3.77
CA TYR A 338 1.59 8.05 -3.34
C TYR A 338 1.58 7.84 -1.84
N SER A 339 0.40 7.79 -1.24
CA SER A 339 0.19 7.35 0.14
C SER A 339 -0.75 6.16 0.17
N ARG A 340 -0.34 5.06 0.82
CA ARG A 340 -1.16 3.87 0.94
C ARG A 340 -2.35 4.06 1.88
N ASP A 341 -2.17 4.81 2.95
CA ASP A 341 -3.22 5.10 3.92
C ASP A 341 -3.82 6.47 3.62
N MET A 342 -4.89 6.48 2.82
CA MET A 342 -5.72 7.67 2.59
C MET A 342 -6.37 8.21 3.86
N ASN A 343 -6.31 7.47 4.98
CA ASN A 343 -6.78 7.89 6.30
C ASN A 343 -5.87 8.91 7.00
N ILE A 344 -4.95 9.56 6.28
CA ILE A 344 -4.27 10.74 6.80
C ILE A 344 -5.32 11.86 6.91
N GLY A 345 -6.18 11.72 7.92
CA GLY A 345 -7.07 12.78 8.35
C GLY A 345 -8.30 13.05 7.47
N LEU A 346 -8.90 12.04 6.84
CA LEU A 346 -10.26 12.14 6.31
C LEU A 346 -11.30 11.65 7.31
#